data_38fb7db41b0938c749a8cfb46e42dc2f
#
_entry.id   38fb7db41b0938c749a8cfb46e42dc2f
#
_cell.length_a   1.000
_cell.length_b   1.000
_cell.length_c   1.000
_cell.angle_alpha   90.00
_cell.angle_beta   90.00
_cell.angle_gamma   90.00
#
_symmetry.space_group_name_H-M   'P 1'
#
loop_
_entity.id
_entity.type
_entity.pdbx_description
1 polymer ?
#
loop_
_entity_poly.entity_id
_entity_poly.type
_entity_poly.pdbx_seq_one_letter_code
_entity_poly.pdbx_strand_id
1 'polypeptide(L)'
;MKRQTLAALIASVFALAACGEQAAKPAETPAATASAEAPAASDSQAAAETPSSELPVIDAIMTHAPEVPPPTDRDHPAKVRVKMETVEKTMTMEDGVEYHYWTFNGDVPGQMIRVREGDTVEVEFSNNPSSTVPHNVDF
;
A
#
# COMPACT_ATOMS: atom_id res chain seq x y z
N MET A 1 22.64 -35.24 -50.01
CA MET A 1 23.96 -34.71 -49.63
C MET A 1 23.85 -34.30 -48.19
N LYS A 2 24.13 -35.12 -47.28
CA LYS A 2 25.29 -35.45 -46.43
C LYS A 2 26.15 -34.24 -46.02
N ARG A 3 26.11 -33.86 -44.73
CA ARG A 3 27.24 -33.48 -43.86
C ARG A 3 26.64 -33.03 -42.51
N GLN A 4 26.72 -33.86 -41.48
CA GLN A 4 27.77 -34.18 -40.51
C GLN A 4 27.96 -33.03 -39.48
N THR A 5 27.41 -33.29 -38.31
CA THR A 5 28.00 -33.40 -36.95
C THR A 5 29.19 -32.50 -36.62
N LEU A 6 29.04 -31.71 -35.52
CA LEU A 6 30.13 -31.59 -34.56
C LEU A 6 29.56 -31.32 -33.15
N ALA A 7 29.76 -32.33 -32.30
CA ALA A 7 29.58 -32.23 -30.85
C ALA A 7 30.83 -31.58 -30.24
N ALA A 8 30.68 -30.69 -29.32
CA ALA A 8 31.74 -30.27 -28.44
C ALA A 8 31.24 -30.31 -26.99
N LEU A 9 31.61 -31.36 -26.31
CA LEU A 9 31.60 -31.50 -24.87
C LEU A 9 32.69 -30.60 -24.30
N ILE A 10 32.31 -29.73 -23.35
CA ILE A 10 33.25 -29.15 -22.41
C ILE A 10 32.73 -29.45 -21.01
N ALA A 11 33.32 -30.46 -20.40
CA ALA A 11 33.23 -30.74 -18.99
C ALA A 11 34.25 -29.84 -18.26
N SER A 12 33.78 -29.00 -17.38
CA SER A 12 34.61 -28.27 -16.41
C SER A 12 34.20 -28.71 -15.02
N VAL A 13 35.02 -29.54 -14.46
CA VAL A 13 35.08 -29.93 -13.06
C VAL A 13 35.65 -28.74 -12.28
N PHE A 14 34.91 -28.21 -11.30
CA PHE A 14 35.51 -27.39 -10.26
C PHE A 14 35.32 -28.04 -8.92
N ALA A 15 36.45 -28.28 -8.31
CA ALA A 15 36.64 -29.01 -7.08
C ALA A 15 36.27 -28.16 -5.85
N LEU A 16 35.89 -28.90 -4.80
CA LEU A 16 35.71 -28.54 -3.42
C LEU A 16 36.83 -27.65 -2.85
N ALA A 17 36.43 -26.65 -2.05
CA ALA A 17 37.21 -26.22 -0.91
C ALA A 17 36.25 -26.07 0.28
N ALA A 18 36.33 -27.03 1.17
CA ALA A 18 35.83 -26.98 2.54
C ALA A 18 36.79 -26.13 3.38
N CYS A 19 36.26 -25.44 4.36
CA CYS A 19 36.78 -25.02 5.66
C CYS A 19 36.21 -23.64 6.00
N GLY A 20 35.46 -23.52 7.06
CA GLY A 20 35.80 -23.31 8.39
C GLY A 20 34.59 -23.10 9.28
N GLU A 21 34.36 -24.06 10.09
CA GLU A 21 33.59 -24.00 11.34
C GLU A 21 34.30 -23.05 12.30
N GLN A 22 33.65 -21.95 12.66
CA GLN A 22 34.10 -21.08 13.74
C GLN A 22 32.94 -20.84 14.70
N ALA A 23 32.95 -21.66 15.73
CA ALA A 23 32.15 -21.48 16.91
C ALA A 23 32.51 -20.15 17.59
N ALA A 24 31.60 -19.20 17.64
CA ALA A 24 31.71 -18.03 18.48
C ALA A 24 30.91 -18.22 19.76
N LYS A 25 31.62 -18.17 20.84
CA LYS A 25 31.32 -18.19 22.24
C LYS A 25 30.26 -17.13 22.62
N PRO A 26 29.35 -17.39 23.54
CA PRO A 26 28.42 -16.40 24.06
C PRO A 26 29.16 -15.35 24.93
N ALA A 27 29.01 -14.09 24.57
CA ALA A 27 29.44 -12.98 25.40
C ALA A 27 28.27 -12.51 26.28
N GLU A 28 28.58 -12.44 27.58
CA GLU A 28 27.73 -11.98 28.64
C GLU A 28 27.30 -10.53 28.49
N THR A 29 26.06 -10.26 28.83
CA THR A 29 25.42 -8.96 29.01
C THR A 29 25.99 -8.22 30.21
N PRO A 30 26.32 -6.93 30.09
CA PRO A 30 26.22 -6.05 31.26
C PRO A 30 24.93 -5.21 31.13
N ALA A 31 24.11 -5.32 32.15
CA ALA A 31 23.02 -4.42 32.43
C ALA A 31 23.56 -3.01 32.67
N ALA A 32 23.17 -2.06 31.82
CA ALA A 32 23.32 -0.65 32.11
C ALA A 32 21.92 -0.04 32.20
N THR A 33 21.52 0.21 33.41
CA THR A 33 20.40 1.05 33.82
C THR A 33 20.72 2.49 33.34
N ALA A 34 20.05 2.96 32.32
CA ALA A 34 19.99 4.38 31.98
C ALA A 34 18.53 4.79 32.01
N SER A 35 18.16 5.40 33.14
CA SER A 35 16.97 6.23 33.26
C SER A 35 17.11 7.41 32.29
N ALA A 36 16.35 7.42 31.19
CA ALA A 36 16.17 8.58 30.36
C ALA A 36 14.74 9.06 30.51
N GLU A 37 14.65 10.19 31.17
CA GLU A 37 13.53 11.08 31.32
C GLU A 37 12.87 11.35 29.96
N ALA A 38 11.60 11.00 29.83
CA ALA A 38 10.78 11.32 28.67
C ALA A 38 10.46 12.82 28.67
N PRO A 39 10.67 13.55 27.55
CA PRO A 39 10.13 14.87 27.46
C PRO A 39 8.61 14.84 27.36
N ALA A 40 8.01 15.74 28.12
CA ALA A 40 6.59 15.95 28.30
C ALA A 40 5.82 15.96 26.97
N ALA A 41 4.69 15.26 27.01
CA ALA A 41 3.67 15.28 25.98
C ALA A 41 3.28 16.71 25.64
N SER A 42 3.42 17.05 24.36
CA SER A 42 2.71 18.17 23.78
C SER A 42 1.22 17.89 23.91
N ASP A 43 0.52 18.82 24.52
CA ASP A 43 -0.93 18.92 24.51
C ASP A 43 -1.41 18.85 23.04
N SER A 44 -1.79 17.67 22.59
CA SER A 44 -2.66 17.49 21.46
C SER A 44 -4.04 17.91 21.94
N GLN A 45 -4.40 19.13 21.63
CA GLN A 45 -5.73 19.67 21.83
C GLN A 45 -6.69 18.71 21.12
N ALA A 46 -7.36 17.87 21.89
CA ALA A 46 -8.44 17.03 21.39
C ALA A 46 -9.48 17.95 20.78
N ALA A 47 -9.55 17.94 19.45
CA ALA A 47 -10.70 18.49 18.74
C ALA A 47 -11.93 17.78 19.33
N ALA A 48 -12.90 18.56 19.79
CA ALA A 48 -14.14 18.06 20.36
C ALA A 48 -14.76 17.07 19.36
N GLU A 49 -14.67 15.79 19.67
CA GLU A 49 -15.30 14.73 18.89
C GLU A 49 -16.82 14.91 18.99
N THR A 50 -17.41 15.53 17.99
CA THR A 50 -18.86 15.46 17.80
C THR A 50 -19.18 13.97 17.59
N PRO A 51 -20.10 13.37 18.36
CA PRO A 51 -20.38 11.95 18.22
C PRO A 51 -20.79 11.65 16.77
N SER A 52 -19.99 10.82 16.12
CA SER A 52 -20.11 10.45 14.70
C SER A 52 -21.50 9.91 14.30
N SER A 53 -22.33 9.55 15.29
CA SER A 53 -23.67 9.01 15.07
C SER A 53 -24.72 10.06 14.72
N GLU A 54 -24.44 11.35 14.95
CA GLU A 54 -25.40 12.45 14.70
C GLU A 54 -25.10 13.23 13.41
N LEU A 55 -23.96 12.96 12.76
CA LEU A 55 -23.60 13.64 11.52
C LEU A 55 -24.44 13.15 10.33
N PRO A 56 -24.87 14.05 9.42
CA PRO A 56 -25.51 13.63 8.19
C PRO A 56 -24.56 12.76 7.36
N VAL A 57 -25.10 11.65 6.83
CA VAL A 57 -24.33 10.73 5.99
C VAL A 57 -24.49 11.12 4.53
N ILE A 58 -23.36 11.27 3.84
CA ILE A 58 -23.31 11.57 2.42
C ILE A 58 -22.33 10.63 1.72
N ASP A 59 -22.59 10.30 0.48
CA ASP A 59 -21.63 9.55 -0.34
C ASP A 59 -20.62 10.49 -0.97
N ALA A 60 -19.34 10.10 -0.99
CA ALA A 60 -18.29 10.87 -1.62
C ALA A 60 -18.50 10.93 -3.14
N ILE A 61 -18.32 12.11 -3.72
CA ILE A 61 -18.21 12.26 -5.16
C ILE A 61 -16.74 12.03 -5.51
N MET A 62 -16.46 10.92 -6.18
CA MET A 62 -15.11 10.57 -6.63
C MET A 62 -14.98 10.81 -8.12
N THR A 63 -13.87 11.39 -8.55
CA THR A 63 -13.60 11.70 -9.96
C THR A 63 -12.27 11.13 -10.40
N HIS A 64 -12.14 10.85 -11.69
CA HIS A 64 -10.89 10.41 -12.31
C HIS A 64 -10.08 11.61 -12.81
N ALA A 65 -8.76 11.51 -12.71
CA ALA A 65 -7.90 12.53 -13.31
C ALA A 65 -8.18 12.70 -14.83
N PRO A 66 -8.17 13.91 -15.37
CA PRO A 66 -7.81 15.19 -14.71
C PRO A 66 -8.96 15.88 -13.97
N GLU A 67 -10.14 15.29 -13.88
CA GLU A 67 -11.29 15.89 -13.21
C GLU A 67 -11.09 15.92 -11.69
N VAL A 68 -11.56 17.00 -11.08
CA VAL A 68 -11.49 17.21 -9.63
C VAL A 68 -12.91 17.19 -9.07
N PRO A 69 -13.17 16.53 -7.95
CA PRO A 69 -14.48 16.56 -7.33
C PRO A 69 -14.94 18.01 -7.07
N PRO A 70 -16.23 18.32 -7.21
CA PRO A 70 -16.76 19.65 -6.97
C PRO A 70 -16.44 20.10 -5.53
N PRO A 71 -16.41 21.42 -5.28
CA PRO A 71 -16.29 21.94 -3.91
C PRO A 71 -17.37 21.36 -3.00
N THR A 72 -17.02 21.19 -1.74
CA THR A 72 -18.00 20.82 -0.71
C THR A 72 -18.73 22.08 -0.25
N ASP A 73 -19.93 22.34 -0.78
CA ASP A 73 -20.72 23.55 -0.46
C ASP A 73 -21.46 23.43 0.89
N ARG A 74 -20.83 22.78 1.86
CA ARG A 74 -21.36 22.59 3.21
C ARG A 74 -20.63 23.49 4.20
N ASP A 75 -21.35 24.05 5.12
CA ASP A 75 -20.83 24.83 6.26
C ASP A 75 -20.70 24.01 7.55
N HIS A 76 -21.15 22.76 7.54
CA HIS A 76 -21.14 21.83 8.68
C HIS A 76 -20.43 20.52 8.36
N PRO A 77 -19.89 19.82 9.37
CA PRO A 77 -19.32 18.49 9.22
C PRO A 77 -20.35 17.45 8.77
N ALA A 78 -19.87 16.40 8.11
CA ALA A 78 -20.68 15.26 7.72
C ALA A 78 -19.89 13.96 7.89
N LYS A 79 -20.60 12.82 7.87
CA LYS A 79 -20.01 11.51 7.67
C LYS A 79 -19.98 11.24 6.17
N VAL A 80 -18.78 11.27 5.59
CA VAL A 80 -18.56 11.04 4.16
C VAL A 80 -18.24 9.57 3.94
N ARG A 81 -19.11 8.86 3.22
CA ARG A 81 -18.90 7.47 2.87
C ARG A 81 -18.14 7.38 1.55
N VAL A 82 -17.01 6.66 1.59
CA VAL A 82 -16.18 6.36 0.43
C VAL A 82 -16.23 4.86 0.17
N LYS A 83 -16.64 4.44 -1.02
CA LYS A 83 -16.60 3.04 -1.43
C LYS A 83 -15.38 2.80 -2.30
N MET A 84 -14.57 1.83 -1.91
CA MET A 84 -13.32 1.53 -2.58
C MET A 84 -13.15 0.02 -2.72
N GLU A 85 -13.00 -0.43 -3.94
CA GLU A 85 -12.72 -1.83 -4.26
C GLU A 85 -11.34 -1.95 -4.91
N THR A 86 -10.53 -2.89 -4.45
CA THR A 86 -9.30 -3.23 -5.17
C THR A 86 -9.61 -4.18 -6.32
N VAL A 87 -9.09 -3.86 -7.48
CA VAL A 87 -9.28 -4.64 -8.72
C VAL A 87 -7.93 -4.83 -9.40
N GLU A 88 -7.57 -6.08 -9.67
CA GLU A 88 -6.43 -6.41 -10.51
C GLU A 88 -6.86 -6.38 -11.97
N LYS A 89 -6.16 -5.61 -12.81
CA LYS A 89 -6.55 -5.38 -14.20
C LYS A 89 -5.34 -5.19 -15.09
N THR A 90 -5.31 -5.92 -16.21
CA THR A 90 -4.33 -5.65 -17.27
C THR A 90 -4.80 -4.48 -18.11
N MET A 91 -3.94 -3.48 -18.25
CA MET A 91 -4.18 -2.28 -19.05
C MET A 91 -2.92 -1.91 -19.83
N THR A 92 -3.10 -1.20 -20.93
CA THR A 92 -1.99 -0.67 -21.72
C THR A 92 -1.30 0.44 -20.94
N MET A 93 0.01 0.28 -20.71
CA MET A 93 0.86 1.28 -20.06
C MET A 93 1.46 2.23 -21.10
N GLU A 94 1.84 1.71 -22.26
CA GLU A 94 2.40 2.40 -23.40
C GLU A 94 2.08 1.61 -24.68
N ASP A 95 2.27 2.18 -25.85
CA ASP A 95 2.02 1.51 -27.13
C ASP A 95 2.74 0.16 -27.21
N GLY A 96 1.95 -0.91 -27.28
CA GLY A 96 2.43 -2.29 -27.33
C GLY A 96 2.92 -2.87 -26.00
N VAL A 97 2.78 -2.14 -24.88
CA VAL A 97 3.15 -2.62 -23.53
C VAL A 97 1.92 -2.73 -22.65
N GLU A 98 1.59 -3.94 -22.25
CA GLU A 98 0.56 -4.22 -21.25
C GLU A 98 1.20 -4.44 -19.87
N TYR A 99 0.51 -3.97 -18.84
CA TYR A 99 0.92 -4.15 -17.45
C TYR A 99 -0.26 -4.60 -16.59
N HIS A 100 0.00 -5.48 -15.64
CA HIS A 100 -1.00 -5.95 -14.68
C HIS A 100 -1.01 -5.03 -13.47
N TYR A 101 -1.99 -4.14 -13.43
CA TYR A 101 -2.14 -3.14 -12.37
C TYR A 101 -2.97 -3.67 -11.22
N TRP A 102 -2.62 -3.22 -10.03
CA TRP A 102 -3.46 -3.26 -8.85
C TRP A 102 -4.07 -1.88 -8.69
N THR A 103 -5.38 -1.82 -8.74
CA THR A 103 -6.10 -0.55 -8.86
C THR A 103 -7.12 -0.39 -7.74
N PHE A 104 -7.49 0.84 -7.45
CA PHE A 104 -8.71 1.15 -6.72
C PHE A 104 -9.81 1.52 -7.71
N ASN A 105 -10.95 0.82 -7.62
CA ASN A 105 -12.11 0.98 -8.50
C ASN A 105 -11.81 0.80 -10.01
N GLY A 106 -10.72 0.09 -10.35
CA GLY A 106 -10.42 -0.34 -11.71
C GLY A 106 -9.63 0.63 -12.58
N ASP A 107 -9.12 1.74 -12.03
CA ASP A 107 -8.40 2.76 -12.80
C ASP A 107 -7.07 3.19 -12.18
N VAL A 108 -6.16 3.71 -13.03
CA VAL A 108 -4.87 4.32 -12.68
C VAL A 108 -4.72 5.63 -13.47
N PRO A 109 -4.44 6.76 -12.82
CA PRO A 109 -4.40 6.94 -11.37
C PRO A 109 -5.75 6.71 -10.70
N GLY A 110 -5.73 6.34 -9.40
CA GLY A 110 -6.95 6.17 -8.61
C GLY A 110 -7.78 7.45 -8.53
N GLN A 111 -9.03 7.31 -8.09
CA GLN A 111 -9.97 8.42 -8.02
C GLN A 111 -9.58 9.43 -6.93
N MET A 112 -9.87 10.70 -7.20
CA MET A 112 -9.70 11.78 -6.22
C MET A 112 -10.91 11.85 -5.30
N ILE A 113 -10.63 11.98 -4.01
CA ILE A 113 -11.63 12.15 -2.95
C ILE A 113 -11.48 13.56 -2.38
N ARG A 114 -12.56 14.29 -2.26
CA ARG A 114 -12.59 15.61 -1.62
C ARG A 114 -13.50 15.57 -0.41
N VAL A 115 -12.95 15.98 0.72
CA VAL A 115 -13.66 16.10 1.99
C VAL A 115 -13.42 17.49 2.58
N ARG A 116 -14.18 17.85 3.59
CA ARG A 116 -14.04 19.09 4.34
C ARG A 116 -13.32 18.80 5.67
N GLU A 117 -12.57 19.77 6.16
CA GLU A 117 -12.03 19.72 7.52
C GLU A 117 -13.18 19.56 8.55
N GLY A 118 -13.01 18.60 9.45
CA GLY A 118 -14.02 18.22 10.44
C GLY A 118 -14.99 17.14 9.99
N ASP A 119 -14.94 16.69 8.73
CA ASP A 119 -15.71 15.52 8.30
C ASP A 119 -15.18 14.24 8.94
N THR A 120 -16.09 13.29 9.19
CA THR A 120 -15.73 11.92 9.49
C THR A 120 -15.76 11.11 8.18
N VAL A 121 -14.62 10.54 7.78
CA VAL A 121 -14.57 9.73 6.56
C VAL A 121 -14.72 8.26 6.93
N GLU A 122 -15.76 7.63 6.39
CA GLU A 122 -16.00 6.20 6.52
C GLU A 122 -15.66 5.50 5.20
N VAL A 123 -14.60 4.69 5.19
CA VAL A 123 -14.17 3.96 4.00
C VAL A 123 -14.71 2.54 4.07
N GLU A 124 -15.59 2.21 3.12
CA GLU A 124 -16.02 0.84 2.85
C GLU A 124 -15.04 0.24 1.84
N PHE A 125 -14.14 -0.61 2.35
CA PHE A 125 -13.08 -1.19 1.56
C PHE A 125 -13.31 -2.67 1.30
N SER A 126 -13.17 -3.10 0.04
CA SER A 126 -13.32 -4.50 -0.36
C SER A 126 -12.24 -4.92 -1.34
N ASN A 127 -11.95 -6.22 -1.34
CA ASN A 127 -11.14 -6.84 -2.38
C ASN A 127 -12.05 -7.51 -3.39
N ASN A 128 -11.83 -7.27 -4.69
CA ASN A 128 -12.59 -7.92 -5.72
C ASN A 128 -12.38 -9.44 -5.66
N PRO A 129 -13.42 -10.27 -5.76
CA PRO A 129 -13.30 -11.72 -5.70
C PRO A 129 -12.39 -12.34 -6.77
N SER A 130 -12.13 -11.62 -7.87
CA SER A 130 -11.22 -12.07 -8.93
C SER A 130 -9.75 -11.71 -8.67
N SER A 131 -9.45 -10.95 -7.61
CA SER A 131 -8.07 -10.62 -7.25
C SER A 131 -7.30 -11.86 -6.84
N THR A 132 -6.05 -11.95 -7.27
CA THR A 132 -5.18 -13.11 -7.00
C THR A 132 -4.56 -13.05 -5.61
N VAL A 133 -4.44 -11.86 -5.05
CA VAL A 133 -3.93 -11.61 -3.69
C VAL A 133 -4.81 -10.58 -2.96
N PRO A 134 -4.83 -10.62 -1.62
CA PRO A 134 -5.50 -9.56 -0.86
C PRO A 134 -4.67 -8.28 -0.89
N HIS A 135 -5.37 -7.16 -1.00
CA HIS A 135 -4.77 -5.82 -0.96
C HIS A 135 -5.27 -5.07 0.27
N ASN A 136 -4.50 -4.09 0.71
CA ASN A 136 -4.83 -3.14 1.77
C ASN A 136 -4.77 -1.71 1.25
N VAL A 137 -5.22 -0.77 2.07
CA VAL A 137 -5.09 0.67 1.83
C VAL A 137 -4.54 1.34 3.08
N ASP A 138 -3.62 2.28 2.90
CA ASP A 138 -3.09 3.13 3.95
C ASP A 138 -3.38 4.60 3.59
N PHE A 139 -3.68 5.43 4.62
CA PHE A 139 -3.96 6.87 4.49
C PHE A 139 -3.00 7.71 5.31
#